data_20d7a2920a3c00a5f9916d4214f1cee6
#
_entry.id   20d7a2920a3c00a5f9916d4214f1cee6
#
_cell.length_a   1.000
_cell.length_b   1.000
_cell.length_c   1.000
_cell.angle_alpha   90.00
_cell.angle_beta   90.00
_cell.angle_gamma   90.00
#
_symmetry.space_group_name_H-M   'P 1'
#
loop_
_entity.id
_entity.type
_entity.pdbx_description
1 polymer ?
#
loop_
_entity_poly.entity_id
_entity_poly.type
_entity_poly.pdbx_seq_one_letter_code
_entity_poly.pdbx_strand_id
1 'polypeptide(L)' 'SKASQQASEYIKLVGGAENVVDVTNCATRLRLTLKDDSIISKEEDFKAVGAHGLVHNGKAIQIIIGLSVPSVREEFENLL' A
#
# COMPACT_ATOMS: atom_id res chain seq x y z
N SER A 1 -4.75 2.67 15.62
CA SER A 1 -4.14 1.32 15.65
C SER A 1 -2.92 1.27 14.74
N LYS A 2 -2.16 0.19 14.87
CA LYS A 2 -1.02 -0.05 13.98
C LYS A 2 -1.46 -0.14 12.52
N ALA A 3 -2.56 -0.85 12.25
CA ALA A 3 -3.09 -1.00 10.90
C ALA A 3 -3.52 0.34 10.29
N SER A 4 -4.17 1.20 11.06
CA SER A 4 -4.60 2.50 10.56
C SER A 4 -3.42 3.45 10.31
N GLN A 5 -2.38 3.39 11.15
CA GLN A 5 -1.16 4.17 10.94
C GLN A 5 -0.43 3.70 9.68
N GLN A 6 -0.30 2.38 9.50
CA GLN A 6 0.32 1.82 8.30
C GLN A 6 -0.45 2.23 7.04
N ALA A 7 -1.77 2.08 7.06
CA ALA A 7 -2.61 2.44 5.92
C ALA A 7 -2.45 3.92 5.55
N SER A 8 -2.49 4.81 6.54
CA SER A 8 -2.31 6.25 6.33
C SER A 8 -0.96 6.57 5.68
N GLU A 9 0.10 5.94 6.16
CA GLU A 9 1.44 6.16 5.60
C GLU A 9 1.57 5.58 4.19
N TYR A 10 1.04 4.37 3.94
CA TYR A 10 1.10 3.76 2.62
C TYR A 10 0.35 4.59 1.57
N ILE A 11 -0.78 5.20 1.93
CA ILE A 11 -1.51 6.09 1.02
C ILE A 11 -0.61 7.25 0.58
N LYS A 12 0.09 7.87 1.51
CA LYS A 12 1.02 8.96 1.18
C LYS A 12 2.14 8.46 0.26
N LEU A 13 2.71 7.29 0.57
CA LEU A 13 3.84 6.74 -0.17
C LEU A 13 3.49 6.34 -1.61
N VAL A 14 2.23 6.00 -1.88
CA VAL A 14 1.79 5.70 -3.25
C VAL A 14 1.29 6.92 -4.02
N GLY A 15 1.36 8.11 -3.42
CA GLY A 15 1.01 9.36 -4.11
C GLY A 15 -0.34 9.95 -3.73
N GLY A 16 -0.96 9.49 -2.65
CA GLY A 16 -2.25 9.99 -2.17
C GLY A 16 -3.43 9.13 -2.59
N ALA A 17 -4.55 9.32 -1.92
CA ALA A 17 -5.77 8.55 -2.16
C ALA A 17 -6.25 8.66 -3.61
N GLU A 18 -6.13 9.83 -4.20
CA GLU A 18 -6.57 10.09 -5.58
C GLU A 18 -5.74 9.34 -6.62
N ASN A 19 -4.57 8.82 -6.23
CA ASN A 19 -3.73 8.03 -7.13
C ASN A 19 -4.09 6.54 -7.12
N VAL A 20 -4.98 6.10 -6.22
CA VAL A 20 -5.37 4.70 -6.08
C VAL A 20 -6.64 4.44 -6.90
N VAL A 21 -6.53 3.53 -7.88
CA VAL A 21 -7.67 3.12 -8.73
C VAL A 21 -8.38 1.93 -8.12
N ASP A 22 -7.63 0.97 -7.59
CA ASP A 22 -8.17 -0.28 -7.10
C ASP A 22 -7.33 -0.82 -5.95
N VAL A 23 -7.99 -1.51 -5.03
CA VAL A 23 -7.38 -2.14 -3.85
C VAL A 23 -7.90 -3.56 -3.73
N THR A 24 -6.99 -4.52 -3.68
CA THR A 24 -7.27 -5.90 -3.33
C THR A 24 -6.15 -6.42 -2.44
N ASN A 25 -6.21 -7.67 -2.02
CA ASN A 25 -5.12 -8.31 -1.31
C ASN A 25 -5.12 -9.82 -1.55
N CYS A 26 -3.95 -10.41 -1.42
CA CYS A 26 -3.81 -11.84 -1.24
C CYS A 26 -3.52 -12.13 0.25
N ALA A 27 -3.05 -13.33 0.58
CA ALA A 27 -2.82 -13.73 1.98
C ALA A 27 -1.84 -12.82 2.72
N THR A 28 -0.84 -12.25 2.02
CA THR A 28 0.25 -11.51 2.65
C THR A 28 0.56 -10.15 2.01
N ARG A 29 -0.08 -9.82 0.88
CA ARG A 29 0.26 -8.60 0.13
C ARG A 29 -0.98 -7.75 -0.12
N LEU A 30 -0.82 -6.45 0.09
CA LEU A 30 -1.78 -5.45 -0.37
C LEU A 30 -1.49 -5.18 -1.85
N ARG A 31 -2.50 -5.32 -2.69
CA ARG A 31 -2.39 -5.14 -4.14
C ARG A 31 -3.12 -3.88 -4.55
N LEU A 32 -2.40 -2.98 -5.21
CA LEU A 32 -2.94 -1.69 -5.66
C LEU A 32 -2.75 -1.53 -7.15
N THR A 33 -3.71 -0.84 -7.77
CA THR A 33 -3.54 -0.27 -9.10
C THR A 33 -3.50 1.25 -8.95
N LEU A 34 -2.47 1.88 -9.50
CA LEU A 34 -2.29 3.33 -9.43
C LEU A 34 -2.62 4.00 -10.76
N LYS A 35 -3.02 5.27 -10.72
CA LYS A 35 -3.18 6.09 -11.93
C LYS A 35 -1.82 6.45 -12.52
N ASP A 36 -0.87 6.81 -11.67
CA ASP A 36 0.47 7.25 -12.03
C ASP A 36 1.47 6.61 -11.07
N ASP A 37 2.25 5.65 -11.56
CA ASP A 37 3.24 4.97 -10.73
C ASP A 37 4.58 5.71 -10.66
N SER A 38 4.77 6.78 -11.43
CA SER A 38 6.02 7.55 -11.39
C SER A 38 6.20 8.33 -10.09
N ILE A 39 5.12 8.55 -9.34
CA ILE A 39 5.16 9.33 -8.09
C ILE A 39 5.25 8.45 -6.84
N ILE A 40 5.35 7.13 -7.00
CA ILE A 40 5.48 6.23 -5.86
C ILE A 40 6.84 6.44 -5.17
N SER A 41 6.84 6.36 -3.84
CA SER A 41 8.06 6.44 -3.05
C SER A 41 8.91 5.17 -3.22
N LYS A 42 10.15 5.21 -2.77
CA LYS A 42 11.08 4.09 -2.89
C LYS A 42 10.77 3.00 -1.87
N GLU A 43 11.24 1.79 -2.13
CA GLU A 43 10.97 0.62 -1.29
C GLU A 43 11.36 0.82 0.17
N GLU A 44 12.49 1.48 0.44
CA GLU A 44 12.95 1.72 1.80
C GLU A 44 11.93 2.47 2.64
N ASP A 45 11.17 3.39 2.04
CA ASP A 45 10.16 4.16 2.75
C ASP A 45 8.99 3.26 3.19
N PHE A 46 8.61 2.28 2.38
CA PHE A 46 7.59 1.29 2.75
C PHE A 46 8.08 0.38 3.87
N LYS A 47 9.34 -0.05 3.79
CA LYS A 47 9.95 -0.87 4.85
C LYS A 47 10.01 -0.13 6.18
N ALA A 48 10.27 1.17 6.15
CA ALA A 48 10.30 2.00 7.37
C ALA A 48 8.94 2.03 8.07
N VAL A 49 7.86 1.73 7.36
CA VAL A 49 6.49 1.69 7.90
C VAL A 49 6.07 0.24 8.23
N GLY A 50 6.97 -0.72 8.11
CA GLY A 50 6.71 -2.11 8.50
C GLY A 50 6.46 -3.08 7.35
N ALA A 51 6.55 -2.64 6.10
CA ALA A 51 6.48 -3.56 4.96
C ALA A 51 7.76 -4.39 4.88
N HIS A 52 7.61 -5.63 4.42
CA HIS A 52 8.76 -6.51 4.17
C HIS A 52 9.39 -6.24 2.81
N GLY A 53 8.65 -5.65 1.89
CA GLY A 53 9.14 -5.33 0.55
C GLY A 53 8.05 -4.68 -0.28
N LEU A 54 8.43 -4.30 -1.51
CA LEU A 54 7.56 -3.66 -2.47
C LEU A 54 7.81 -4.30 -3.84
N VAL A 55 6.74 -4.67 -4.52
CA VAL A 55 6.81 -5.08 -5.92
C VAL A 55 6.19 -3.97 -6.75
N HIS A 56 6.97 -3.40 -7.65
CA HIS A 56 6.55 -2.31 -8.53
C HIS A 56 6.61 -2.80 -9.98
N ASN A 57 5.45 -3.03 -10.57
CA ASN A 57 5.34 -3.50 -11.95
C ASN A 57 4.39 -2.56 -12.71
N GLY A 58 4.94 -1.46 -13.22
CA GLY A 58 4.12 -0.42 -13.81
C GLY A 58 3.11 0.10 -12.78
N LYS A 59 1.86 0.23 -13.17
CA LYS A 59 0.80 0.71 -12.28
C LYS A 59 0.32 -0.33 -11.28
N ALA A 60 0.76 -1.58 -11.40
CA ALA A 60 0.43 -2.66 -10.47
C ALA A 60 1.47 -2.71 -9.36
N ILE A 61 1.03 -2.44 -8.13
CA ILE A 61 1.90 -2.36 -6.96
C ILE A 61 1.50 -3.42 -5.95
N GLN A 62 2.48 -4.08 -5.33
CA GLN A 62 2.22 -4.99 -4.22
C GLN A 62 3.08 -4.58 -3.02
N ILE A 63 2.43 -4.33 -1.90
CA ILE A 63 3.11 -4.04 -0.64
C ILE A 63 3.08 -5.32 0.20
N ILE A 64 4.24 -5.87 0.50
CA ILE A 64 4.36 -7.14 1.22
C ILE A 64 4.25 -6.85 2.72
N ILE A 65 3.11 -7.21 3.32
CA ILE A 65 2.78 -6.85 4.70
C ILE A 65 2.83 -8.05 5.64
N GLY A 66 2.37 -9.21 5.18
CA GLY A 66 2.25 -10.39 6.01
C GLY A 66 0.79 -10.67 6.39
N LEU A 67 0.61 -11.47 7.45
CA LEU A 67 -0.73 -11.98 7.81
C LEU A 67 -1.71 -10.90 8.28
N SER A 68 -1.22 -9.70 8.63
CA SER A 68 -2.08 -8.57 9.03
C SER A 68 -2.70 -7.83 7.84
N VAL A 69 -2.46 -8.26 6.61
CA VAL A 69 -2.93 -7.55 5.42
C VAL A 69 -4.44 -7.29 5.38
N PRO A 70 -5.33 -8.19 5.86
CA PRO A 70 -6.76 -7.86 5.86
C PRO A 70 -7.11 -6.62 6.67
N SER A 71 -6.46 -6.46 7.83
CA SER A 71 -6.69 -5.29 8.69
C SER A 71 -6.17 -4.01 8.04
N VAL A 72 -4.99 -4.08 7.43
CA VAL A 72 -4.41 -2.92 6.74
C VAL A 72 -5.28 -2.55 5.54
N ARG A 73 -5.77 -3.52 4.77
CA ARG A 73 -6.65 -3.26 3.64
C ARG A 73 -7.92 -2.54 4.08
N GLU A 74 -8.57 -3.00 5.15
CA GLU A 74 -9.79 -2.38 5.66
C GLU A 74 -9.56 -0.91 5.99
N GLU A 75 -8.49 -0.61 6.73
CA GLU A 75 -8.14 0.76 7.09
C GLU A 75 -7.74 1.59 5.87
N PHE A 76 -7.04 0.97 4.92
CA PHE A 76 -6.66 1.63 3.67
C PHE A 76 -7.91 2.04 2.88
N GLU A 77 -8.87 1.15 2.72
CA GLU A 77 -10.12 1.44 2.01
C GLU A 77 -10.93 2.54 2.69
N ASN A 78 -10.91 2.59 4.01
CA ASN A 78 -11.62 3.63 4.77
C ASN A 78 -11.06 5.03 4.50
N LEU A 79 -9.84 5.14 4.02
CA LEU A 79 -9.18 6.42 3.74
C LEU A 79 -9.28 6.84 2.27
N LEU A 80 -9.90 6.05 1.42
CA LEU A 80 -10.03 6.35 -0.01
C LEU A 80 -11.26 7.21 -0.36
#